data_09501984a3a7a5960c739ce8493373e0
#
_entry.id   09501984a3a7a5960c739ce8493373e0
#
_cell.length_a   1.000
_cell.length_b   1.000
_cell.length_c   1.000
_cell.angle_alpha   90.00
_cell.angle_beta   90.00
_cell.angle_gamma   90.00
#
_symmetry.space_group_name_H-M   'P 1'
#
loop_
_entity.id
_entity.type
_entity.pdbx_description
1 polymer ?
#
loop_
_entity_poly.entity_id
_entity_poly.type
_entity_poly.pdbx_seq_one_letter_code
_entity_poly.pdbx_strand_id
1 'polypeptide(L)'
;MSEVVRHVVASIGPASRAHADAVRGKFAAANLELLSRLAGMLGGAQHTATPKVSRRTVVVVAGDHGAGDPGIALGASHPTVIAAAAIASGSAALSSMARANRAPIVIVDAGVAEPAAMPASTIK
;
A
#
# COMPACT_ATOMS: atom_id res chain seq x y z
N MET A 1 -9.47 -1.39 -17.64
CA MET A 1 -8.71 -0.42 -16.79
C MET A 1 -9.41 0.92 -16.89
N SER A 2 -9.84 1.49 -15.75
CA SER A 2 -10.61 2.75 -15.75
C SER A 2 -9.78 3.91 -16.30
N GLU A 3 -10.44 4.93 -16.83
CA GLU A 3 -9.80 6.13 -17.35
C GLU A 3 -8.98 6.88 -16.27
N VAL A 4 -9.49 6.88 -15.03
CA VAL A 4 -8.82 7.44 -13.87
C VAL A 4 -7.48 6.74 -13.62
N VAL A 5 -7.46 5.41 -13.64
CA VAL A 5 -6.20 4.64 -13.45
C VAL A 5 -5.21 4.94 -14.55
N ARG A 6 -5.65 5.03 -15.81
CA ARG A 6 -4.78 5.40 -16.93
C ARG A 6 -4.19 6.80 -16.77
N HIS A 7 -5.00 7.75 -16.35
CA HIS A 7 -4.55 9.12 -16.09
C HIS A 7 -3.51 9.18 -14.98
N VAL A 8 -3.76 8.51 -13.85
CA VAL A 8 -2.81 8.44 -12.73
C VAL A 8 -1.50 7.77 -13.17
N VAL A 9 -1.56 6.64 -13.86
CA VAL A 9 -0.36 5.94 -14.34
C VAL A 9 0.44 6.82 -15.32
N ALA A 10 -0.24 7.54 -16.21
CA ALA A 10 0.41 8.44 -17.16
C ALA A 10 1.07 9.66 -16.47
N SER A 11 0.58 10.06 -15.30
CA SER A 11 1.15 11.17 -14.52
C SER A 11 2.37 10.76 -13.67
N ILE A 12 2.61 9.46 -13.50
CA ILE A 12 3.77 8.94 -12.76
C ILE A 12 4.96 8.88 -13.72
N GLY A 13 5.87 9.82 -13.57
CA GLY A 13 7.15 9.79 -14.29
C GLY A 13 8.09 8.69 -13.76
N PRO A 14 9.10 8.30 -14.56
CA PRO A 14 10.11 7.35 -14.12
C PRO A 14 10.90 7.89 -12.91
N ALA A 15 11.27 7.01 -11.98
CA ALA A 15 12.11 7.38 -10.85
C ALA A 15 13.49 7.87 -11.33
N SER A 16 13.98 8.94 -10.72
CA SER A 16 15.27 9.52 -11.06
C SER A 16 16.43 8.75 -10.44
N ARG A 17 17.23 8.09 -11.28
CA ARG A 17 18.42 7.36 -10.85
C ARG A 17 19.46 8.28 -10.22
N ALA A 18 19.68 9.47 -10.77
CA ALA A 18 20.62 10.43 -10.25
C ALA A 18 20.30 10.85 -8.79
N HIS A 19 19.03 11.10 -8.49
CA HIS A 19 18.62 11.42 -7.12
C HIS A 19 18.70 10.21 -6.18
N ALA A 20 18.39 9.02 -6.66
CA ALA A 20 18.56 7.79 -5.89
C ALA A 20 20.03 7.58 -5.48
N ASP A 21 20.95 7.75 -6.40
CA ASP A 21 22.40 7.57 -6.17
C ASP A 21 22.94 8.66 -5.25
N ALA A 22 22.50 9.92 -5.41
CA ALA A 22 22.86 11.02 -4.52
C ALA A 22 22.42 10.77 -3.07
N VAL A 23 21.25 10.18 -2.85
CA VAL A 23 20.79 9.79 -1.51
C VAL A 23 21.61 8.64 -0.95
N ARG A 24 21.84 7.57 -1.75
CA ARG A 24 22.64 6.41 -1.34
C ARG A 24 24.06 6.82 -0.93
N GLY A 25 24.69 7.72 -1.65
CA GLY A 25 26.03 8.22 -1.33
C GLY A 25 26.15 8.79 0.07
N LYS A 26 25.08 9.37 0.63
CA LYS A 26 25.09 9.89 2.01
C LYS A 26 25.19 8.80 3.09
N PHE A 27 24.87 7.56 2.76
CA PHE A 27 24.91 6.42 3.68
C PHE A 27 26.13 5.51 3.47
N ALA A 28 27.00 5.83 2.50
CA ALA A 28 28.11 4.95 2.11
C ALA A 28 29.08 4.59 3.27
N ALA A 29 29.23 5.50 4.24
CA ALA A 29 30.10 5.29 5.40
C ALA A 29 29.40 4.65 6.61
N ALA A 30 28.09 4.44 6.58
CA ALA A 30 27.30 4.13 7.77
C ALA A 30 26.98 2.64 7.95
N ASN A 31 27.41 1.76 7.03
CA ASN A 31 27.09 0.31 7.03
C ASN A 31 25.58 0.01 7.20
N LEU A 32 24.72 0.87 6.62
CA LEU A 32 23.25 0.81 6.69
C LEU A 32 22.65 0.49 5.32
N GLU A 33 23.04 -0.64 4.73
CA GLU A 33 22.69 -0.98 3.34
C GLU A 33 21.20 -0.95 3.04
N LEU A 34 20.36 -1.56 3.90
CA LEU A 34 18.92 -1.58 3.71
C LEU A 34 18.33 -0.15 3.75
N LEU A 35 18.74 0.66 4.74
CA LEU A 35 18.26 2.03 4.88
C LEU A 35 18.72 2.89 3.69
N SER A 36 19.97 2.74 3.26
CA SER A 36 20.51 3.40 2.07
C SER A 36 19.69 3.08 0.82
N ARG A 37 19.35 1.80 0.64
CA ARG A 37 18.55 1.34 -0.50
C ARG A 37 17.15 1.94 -0.48
N LEU A 38 16.45 1.87 0.66
CA LEU A 38 15.10 2.44 0.82
C LEU A 38 15.08 3.94 0.65
N ALA A 39 16.03 4.65 1.26
CA ALA A 39 16.17 6.10 1.12
C ALA A 39 16.47 6.50 -0.33
N GLY A 40 17.31 5.73 -1.03
CA GLY A 40 17.59 5.92 -2.45
C GLY A 40 16.34 5.74 -3.33
N MET A 41 15.52 4.72 -3.06
CA MET A 41 14.26 4.53 -3.77
C MET A 41 13.32 5.74 -3.58
N LEU A 42 13.21 6.25 -2.35
CA LEU A 42 12.41 7.44 -2.06
C LEU A 42 12.97 8.69 -2.76
N GLY A 43 14.28 8.89 -2.74
CA GLY A 43 14.92 10.00 -3.42
C GLY A 43 14.69 9.99 -4.92
N GLY A 44 14.79 8.81 -5.53
CA GLY A 44 14.49 8.61 -6.94
C GLY A 44 13.01 8.89 -7.28
N ALA A 45 12.09 8.38 -6.48
CA ALA A 45 10.65 8.55 -6.68
C ALA A 45 10.20 10.00 -6.46
N GLN A 46 10.80 10.71 -5.49
CA GLN A 46 10.50 12.11 -5.18
C GLN A 46 11.33 13.11 -5.99
N HIS A 47 12.23 12.65 -6.85
CA HIS A 47 13.15 13.49 -7.63
C HIS A 47 13.91 14.50 -6.76
N THR A 48 14.45 14.05 -5.62
CA THR A 48 15.17 14.90 -4.67
C THR A 48 16.29 14.16 -3.95
N ALA A 49 17.37 14.86 -3.66
CA ALA A 49 18.46 14.36 -2.82
C ALA A 49 18.14 14.43 -1.30
N THR A 50 16.98 14.97 -0.91
CA THR A 50 16.51 15.10 0.47
C THR A 50 15.08 14.58 0.61
N PRO A 51 14.85 13.28 0.44
CA PRO A 51 13.51 12.70 0.47
C PRO A 51 12.85 12.87 1.84
N LYS A 52 11.53 13.05 1.82
CA LYS A 52 10.71 13.22 3.03
C LYS A 52 9.71 12.08 3.15
N VAL A 53 9.50 11.58 4.37
CA VAL A 53 8.50 10.56 4.71
C VAL A 53 7.34 11.13 5.54
N SER A 54 7.05 12.42 5.38
CA SER A 54 6.01 13.12 6.14
C SER A 54 4.58 12.70 5.73
N ARG A 55 4.40 12.24 4.50
CA ARG A 55 3.12 11.72 3.99
C ARG A 55 3.24 10.22 3.78
N ARG A 56 2.49 9.47 4.54
CA ARG A 56 2.46 8.00 4.50
C ARG A 56 1.03 7.55 4.37
N THR A 57 0.77 6.54 3.57
CA THR A 57 -0.54 5.91 3.45
C THR A 57 -0.32 4.40 3.40
N VAL A 58 -1.11 3.67 4.15
CA VAL A 58 -1.19 2.22 4.03
C VAL A 58 -2.26 1.91 2.99
N VAL A 59 -1.88 1.23 1.92
CA VAL A 59 -2.83 0.76 0.91
C VAL A 59 -3.04 -0.73 1.14
N VAL A 60 -4.28 -1.11 1.38
CA VAL A 60 -4.71 -2.50 1.51
C VAL A 60 -5.46 -2.88 0.24
N VAL A 61 -4.94 -3.83 -0.48
CA VAL A 61 -5.59 -4.36 -1.69
C VAL A 61 -6.33 -5.62 -1.30
N ALA A 62 -7.65 -5.61 -1.42
CA ALA A 62 -8.52 -6.72 -1.10
C ALA A 62 -8.97 -7.41 -2.40
N GLY A 63 -8.78 -8.71 -2.48
CA GLY A 63 -9.20 -9.50 -3.63
C GLY A 63 -9.31 -10.97 -3.28
N ASP A 64 -10.26 -11.65 -3.89
CA ASP A 64 -10.45 -13.07 -3.76
C ASP A 64 -9.91 -13.79 -4.99
N HIS A 65 -9.09 -14.80 -4.79
CA HIS A 65 -8.40 -15.50 -5.89
C HIS A 65 -9.23 -16.63 -6.53
N GLY A 66 -10.50 -16.75 -6.17
CA GLY A 66 -11.41 -17.74 -6.76
C GLY A 66 -11.09 -19.22 -6.44
N ALA A 67 -10.02 -19.48 -5.68
CA ALA A 67 -9.70 -20.82 -5.20
C ALA A 67 -10.60 -21.18 -4.00
N GLY A 68 -11.89 -20.99 -4.16
CA GLY A 68 -12.92 -21.55 -3.30
C GLY A 68 -12.99 -23.04 -3.55
N ASP A 69 -11.95 -23.77 -3.21
CA ASP A 69 -12.00 -25.22 -3.16
C ASP A 69 -13.03 -25.57 -2.07
N PRO A 70 -14.08 -26.37 -2.40
CA PRO A 70 -15.08 -26.82 -1.43
C PRO A 70 -14.49 -27.56 -0.21
N GLY A 71 -13.20 -27.86 -0.22
CA GLY A 71 -12.48 -28.43 0.93
C GLY A 71 -11.91 -27.40 1.89
N ILE A 72 -11.79 -26.12 1.50
CA ILE A 72 -11.42 -25.04 2.41
C ILE A 72 -12.72 -24.36 2.82
N ALA A 73 -13.29 -24.81 3.94
CA ALA A 73 -14.48 -24.21 4.53
C ALA A 73 -14.15 -22.78 5.01
N LEU A 74 -14.06 -21.87 4.08
CA LEU A 74 -14.24 -20.46 4.33
C LEU A 74 -15.73 -20.32 4.62
N GLY A 75 -16.11 -20.24 5.90
CA GLY A 75 -17.51 -20.20 6.32
C GLY A 75 -18.33 -19.16 5.56
N ALA A 76 -19.62 -19.07 5.82
CA ALA A 76 -20.62 -18.25 5.12
C ALA A 76 -20.30 -16.75 4.98
N SER A 77 -19.19 -16.31 5.54
CA SER A 77 -18.68 -14.94 5.44
C SER A 77 -17.29 -14.97 4.82
N HIS A 78 -17.11 -14.35 3.68
CA HIS A 78 -15.80 -14.23 3.06
C HIS A 78 -14.80 -13.58 4.02
N PRO A 79 -13.67 -14.23 4.34
CA PRO A 79 -12.67 -13.70 5.28
C PRO A 79 -12.11 -12.35 4.83
N THR A 80 -12.08 -12.09 3.54
CA THR A 80 -11.67 -10.81 2.95
C THR A 80 -12.57 -9.65 3.41
N VAL A 81 -13.88 -9.84 3.39
CA VAL A 81 -14.86 -8.83 3.86
C VAL A 81 -14.71 -8.60 5.36
N ILE A 82 -14.57 -9.68 6.15
CA ILE A 82 -14.39 -9.59 7.61
C ILE A 82 -13.09 -8.84 7.93
N ALA A 83 -11.99 -9.17 7.25
CA ALA A 83 -10.72 -8.51 7.45
C ALA A 83 -10.78 -7.02 7.06
N ALA A 84 -11.43 -6.69 5.94
CA ALA A 84 -11.62 -5.32 5.50
C ALA A 84 -12.47 -4.52 6.50
N ALA A 85 -13.55 -5.12 7.03
CA ALA A 85 -14.39 -4.49 8.04
C ALA A 85 -13.62 -4.25 9.36
N ALA A 86 -12.81 -5.22 9.80
CA ALA A 86 -11.97 -5.07 10.99
C ALA A 86 -10.92 -3.95 10.81
N ILE A 87 -10.35 -3.83 9.62
CA ILE A 87 -9.41 -2.74 9.30
C ILE A 87 -10.15 -1.39 9.30
N ALA A 88 -11.29 -1.30 8.65
CA ALA A 88 -12.08 -0.07 8.54
C ALA A 88 -12.62 0.41 9.90
N SER A 89 -13.05 -0.51 10.77
CA SER A 89 -13.52 -0.21 12.12
C SER A 89 -12.39 0.13 13.11
N GLY A 90 -11.14 -0.11 12.73
CA GLY A 90 -10.00 0.14 13.61
C GLY A 90 -9.67 -0.98 14.59
N SER A 91 -10.36 -2.13 14.52
CA SER A 91 -10.16 -3.28 15.43
C SER A 91 -8.99 -4.19 15.03
N ALA A 92 -8.52 -4.10 13.78
CA ALA A 92 -7.36 -4.86 13.33
C ALA A 92 -6.05 -4.31 13.89
N ALA A 93 -5.07 -5.19 14.10
CA ALA A 93 -3.71 -4.80 14.52
C ALA A 93 -3.08 -3.78 13.56
N LEU A 94 -3.28 -3.97 12.24
CA LEU A 94 -2.83 -3.04 11.21
C LEU A 94 -3.35 -1.61 11.46
N SER A 95 -4.59 -1.46 11.87
CA SER A 95 -5.20 -0.14 12.12
C SER A 95 -4.54 0.56 13.30
N SER A 96 -4.19 -0.19 14.35
CA SER A 96 -3.46 0.33 15.50
C SER A 96 -2.04 0.77 15.11
N MET A 97 -1.33 -0.04 14.33
CA MET A 97 0.00 0.29 13.81
C MET A 97 -0.02 1.52 12.90
N ALA A 98 -0.99 1.59 12.00
CA ALA A 98 -1.16 2.73 11.08
C ALA A 98 -1.44 4.02 11.86
N ARG A 99 -2.29 3.97 12.87
CA ARG A 99 -2.59 5.09 13.76
C ARG A 99 -1.35 5.57 14.53
N ALA A 100 -0.59 4.65 15.11
CA ALA A 100 0.66 4.97 15.80
C ALA A 100 1.67 5.68 14.89
N ASN A 101 1.67 5.33 13.60
CA ASN A 101 2.53 5.92 12.58
C ASN A 101 1.89 7.13 11.86
N ARG A 102 0.71 7.58 12.25
CA ARG A 102 -0.05 8.66 11.57
C ARG A 102 -0.18 8.43 10.08
N ALA A 103 -0.42 7.18 9.68
CA ALA A 103 -0.61 6.77 8.30
C ALA A 103 -2.10 6.41 8.08
N PRO A 104 -2.86 7.18 7.29
CA PRO A 104 -4.21 6.78 6.94
C PRO A 104 -4.20 5.45 6.17
N ILE A 105 -5.27 4.69 6.30
CA ILE A 105 -5.47 3.45 5.57
C ILE A 105 -6.47 3.70 4.44
N VAL A 106 -6.14 3.19 3.27
CA VAL A 106 -7.02 3.14 2.10
C VAL A 106 -7.22 1.66 1.75
N ILE A 107 -8.47 1.24 1.62
CA ILE A 107 -8.82 -0.11 1.19
C ILE A 107 -9.27 -0.03 -0.28
N VAL A 108 -8.69 -0.86 -1.12
CA VAL A 108 -9.01 -0.95 -2.56
C VAL A 108 -9.59 -2.33 -2.83
N ASP A 109 -10.77 -2.37 -3.46
CA ASP A 109 -11.36 -3.60 -3.98
C ASP A 109 -10.69 -3.95 -5.32
N ALA A 110 -10.00 -5.07 -5.35
CA ALA A 110 -9.33 -5.62 -6.53
C ALA A 110 -9.97 -6.93 -7.01
N GLY A 111 -11.24 -7.12 -6.73
CA GLY A 111 -12.00 -8.30 -7.14
C GLY A 111 -12.45 -9.15 -5.95
N VAL A 112 -13.14 -8.55 -5.00
CA VAL A 112 -13.77 -9.26 -3.89
C VAL A 112 -15.07 -9.91 -4.38
N ALA A 113 -15.31 -11.15 -3.99
CA ALA A 113 -16.50 -11.93 -4.42
C ALA A 113 -17.82 -11.29 -3.96
N GLU A 114 -17.83 -10.63 -2.81
CA GLU A 114 -19.00 -9.92 -2.26
C GLU A 114 -18.73 -8.42 -2.13
N PRO A 115 -18.60 -7.67 -3.23
CA PRO A 115 -18.21 -6.25 -3.19
C PRO A 115 -19.25 -5.35 -2.50
N ALA A 116 -20.52 -5.79 -2.41
CA ALA A 116 -21.59 -5.08 -1.71
C ALA A 116 -21.41 -5.12 -0.19
N ALA A 117 -20.73 -6.13 0.35
CA ALA A 117 -20.45 -6.28 1.77
C ALA A 117 -19.18 -5.56 2.23
N MET A 118 -18.42 -4.99 1.30
CA MET A 118 -17.21 -4.23 1.62
C MET A 118 -17.56 -2.91 2.34
N PRO A 119 -16.67 -2.42 3.23
CA PRO A 119 -16.86 -1.12 3.89
C PRO A 119 -17.12 0.00 2.89
N ALA A 120 -18.02 0.92 3.24
CA ALA A 120 -18.40 2.06 2.37
C ALA A 120 -17.20 2.97 1.99
N SER A 121 -16.14 2.95 2.79
CA SER A 121 -14.89 3.68 2.53
C SER A 121 -13.95 2.99 1.54
N THR A 122 -14.33 1.81 1.01
CA THR A 122 -13.50 1.07 0.04
C THR A 122 -13.55 1.76 -1.33
N ILE A 123 -12.38 1.92 -1.94
CA ILE A 123 -12.27 2.38 -3.33
C ILE A 123 -12.52 1.19 -4.25
N LYS A 124 -13.45 1.37 -5.19
CA LYS A 124 -13.85 0.36 -6.19
C LYS A 124 -13.20 0.65 -7.53
#